data_5685681511ee2f0098435c3c47534dc7
#
_entry.id   5685681511ee2f0098435c3c47534dc7
#
_cell.length_a   1.000
_cell.length_b   1.000
_cell.length_c   1.000
_cell.angle_alpha   90.00
_cell.angle_beta   90.00
_cell.angle_gamma   90.00
#
_symmetry.space_group_name_H-M   'P 1'
#
loop_
_entity.id
_entity.type
_entity.pdbx_description
1 polymer ?
#
loop_
_entity_poly.entity_id
_entity_poly.type
_entity_poly.pdbx_seq_one_letter_code
_entity_poly.pdbx_strand_id
1 'polypeptide(L)'
;AERIKAVAAEYGYIPNRAGLALSRASHPIRIGVIMISVQTPFMQIVLDAARREARRLAAFSVEVIFRLSTSLDPVEQVSMIENLVEQHHISALAITPLDCLLVETKINELIDQRGILVVTFNTDLPNSRRLCYVGQENLSSGRTVAELLRLVTRESGTVATIITPCMYHSAYRERLKGFKEELLTPDSPLQLQEVTLPNDDSNVVYEHTLRLLQETPELTGIYAITPGYAGVCSALIDSGRAR
;
A
#
# COMPACT_ATOMS: atom_id res chain seq x y z
N ALA A 1 26.36 -30.12 -3.48
CA ALA A 1 25.75 -29.09 -2.63
C ALA A 1 24.48 -29.59 -1.95
N GLU A 2 23.51 -30.19 -2.66
CA GLU A 2 22.24 -30.65 -2.09
C GLU A 2 22.38 -31.77 -1.06
N ARG A 3 23.26 -32.74 -1.30
CA ARG A 3 23.54 -33.82 -0.35
C ARG A 3 24.10 -33.29 0.97
N ILE A 4 24.91 -32.24 0.94
CA ILE A 4 25.47 -31.60 2.15
C ILE A 4 24.36 -30.88 2.91
N LYS A 5 23.44 -30.20 2.21
CA LYS A 5 22.28 -29.55 2.82
C LYS A 5 21.33 -30.55 3.47
N ALA A 6 21.08 -31.68 2.82
CA ALA A 6 20.22 -32.74 3.37
C ALA A 6 20.81 -33.31 4.66
N VAL A 7 22.10 -33.65 4.66
CA VAL A 7 22.79 -34.14 5.85
C VAL A 7 22.84 -33.10 6.95
N ALA A 8 23.10 -31.83 6.64
CA ALA A 8 23.07 -30.74 7.61
C ALA A 8 21.70 -30.57 8.28
N ALA A 9 20.62 -30.70 7.50
CA ALA A 9 19.25 -30.66 8.01
C ALA A 9 18.93 -31.86 8.92
N GLU A 10 19.37 -33.06 8.56
CA GLU A 10 19.21 -34.29 9.33
C GLU A 10 19.86 -34.17 10.72
N TYR A 11 21.03 -33.53 10.81
CA TYR A 11 21.73 -33.27 12.07
C TYR A 11 21.29 -31.97 12.77
N GLY A 12 20.20 -31.33 12.35
CA GLY A 12 19.68 -30.10 12.97
C GLY A 12 20.61 -28.89 12.86
N TYR A 13 21.54 -28.89 11.90
CA TYR A 13 22.45 -27.76 11.70
C TYR A 13 21.70 -26.55 11.17
N ILE A 14 21.62 -25.50 11.98
CA ILE A 14 21.10 -24.19 11.57
C ILE A 14 22.32 -23.29 11.26
N PRO A 15 22.49 -22.83 10.01
CA PRO A 15 23.59 -21.95 9.66
C PRO A 15 23.60 -20.68 10.53
N ASN A 16 24.74 -20.38 11.14
CA ASN A 16 24.89 -19.14 11.88
C ASN A 16 24.83 -17.95 10.91
N ARG A 17 23.92 -17.01 11.15
CA ARG A 17 23.72 -15.81 10.33
C ARG A 17 24.99 -14.98 10.18
N ALA A 18 25.82 -14.85 11.24
CA ALA A 18 27.09 -14.16 11.21
C ALA A 18 28.14 -14.89 10.32
N GLY A 19 28.18 -16.23 10.37
CA GLY A 19 29.04 -17.03 9.49
C GLY A 19 28.62 -16.93 8.02
N LEU A 20 27.32 -16.90 7.75
CA LEU A 20 26.80 -16.65 6.40
C LEU A 20 27.15 -15.24 5.90
N ALA A 21 27.09 -14.23 6.75
CA ALA A 21 27.48 -12.86 6.40
C ALA A 21 28.96 -12.78 6.04
N LEU A 22 29.83 -13.46 6.80
CA LEU A 22 31.26 -13.51 6.52
C LEU A 22 31.58 -14.18 5.19
N SER A 23 30.90 -15.29 4.87
CA SER A 23 31.07 -16.01 3.59
C SER A 23 30.52 -15.23 2.39
N ARG A 24 29.60 -14.27 2.61
CA ARG A 24 28.96 -13.42 1.60
C ARG A 24 29.57 -12.02 1.49
N ALA A 25 30.60 -11.73 2.26
CA ALA A 25 31.22 -10.39 2.27
C ALA A 25 31.69 -9.92 0.88
N SER A 26 32.09 -10.86 0.00
CA SER A 26 32.48 -10.59 -1.39
C SER A 26 31.30 -10.51 -2.37
N HIS A 27 30.10 -11.00 -1.99
CA HIS A 27 28.91 -11.06 -2.85
C HIS A 27 27.66 -10.72 -2.01
N PRO A 28 27.42 -9.45 -1.73
CA PRO A 28 26.26 -9.04 -0.94
C PRO A 28 24.96 -9.39 -1.65
N ILE A 29 23.93 -9.75 -0.87
CA ILE A 29 22.56 -9.87 -1.38
C ILE A 29 22.04 -8.45 -1.61
N ARG A 30 21.63 -8.12 -2.82
CA ARG A 30 21.05 -6.82 -3.14
C ARG A 30 19.56 -6.91 -3.27
N ILE A 31 18.87 -6.06 -2.50
CA ILE A 31 17.41 -5.95 -2.50
C ILE A 31 17.04 -4.56 -3.01
N GLY A 32 16.29 -4.51 -4.12
CA GLY A 32 15.67 -3.28 -4.58
C GLY A 32 14.40 -2.98 -3.78
N VAL A 33 14.17 -1.72 -3.47
CA VAL A 33 12.92 -1.24 -2.86
C VAL A 33 12.38 -0.10 -3.68
N ILE A 34 11.20 -0.26 -4.27
CA ILE A 34 10.49 0.80 -5.00
C ILE A 34 9.29 1.23 -4.20
N MET A 35 9.24 2.53 -3.87
CA MET A 35 8.13 3.16 -3.17
C MET A 35 7.59 4.33 -3.98
N ILE A 36 6.28 4.35 -4.19
CA ILE A 36 5.55 5.47 -4.80
C ILE A 36 4.79 6.24 -3.74
N SER A 37 4.27 7.43 -4.11
CA SER A 37 3.49 8.31 -3.22
C SER A 37 4.22 8.65 -1.91
N VAL A 38 5.54 8.75 -1.96
CA VAL A 38 6.40 8.96 -0.77
C VAL A 38 6.19 10.30 -0.08
N GLN A 39 5.47 11.24 -0.70
CA GLN A 39 5.10 12.52 -0.10
C GLN A 39 4.03 12.39 0.99
N THR A 40 3.28 11.27 1.03
CA THR A 40 2.24 11.09 2.04
C THR A 40 2.82 10.78 3.42
N PRO A 41 2.22 11.26 4.53
CA PRO A 41 2.72 11.00 5.88
C PRO A 41 2.84 9.50 6.19
N PHE A 42 1.88 8.70 5.73
CA PHE A 42 1.92 7.24 5.90
C PHE A 42 3.15 6.63 5.23
N MET A 43 3.41 6.97 3.96
CA MET A 43 4.56 6.40 3.23
C MET A 43 5.90 6.88 3.78
N GLN A 44 5.96 8.06 4.40
CA GLN A 44 7.16 8.51 5.11
C GLN A 44 7.46 7.62 6.33
N ILE A 45 6.44 7.25 7.10
CA ILE A 45 6.60 6.32 8.24
C ILE A 45 7.14 4.96 7.76
N VAL A 46 6.57 4.44 6.67
CA VAL A 46 7.01 3.16 6.06
C VAL A 46 8.45 3.26 5.56
N LEU A 47 8.80 4.36 4.87
CA LEU A 47 10.15 4.60 4.37
C LEU A 47 11.19 4.66 5.50
N ASP A 48 10.88 5.37 6.58
CA ASP A 48 11.77 5.47 7.73
C ASP A 48 11.98 4.12 8.43
N ALA A 49 10.92 3.32 8.52
CA ALA A 49 11.02 1.95 9.04
C ALA A 49 11.89 1.07 8.12
N ALA A 50 11.66 1.14 6.81
CA ALA A 50 12.45 0.40 5.82
C ALA A 50 13.94 0.79 5.86
N ARG A 51 14.24 2.08 5.98
CA ARG A 51 15.63 2.57 6.12
C ARG A 51 16.29 2.11 7.42
N ARG A 52 15.54 2.04 8.53
CA ARG A 52 16.09 1.49 9.78
C ARG A 52 16.44 0.03 9.64
N GLU A 53 15.55 -0.76 9.03
CA GLU A 53 15.80 -2.18 8.82
C GLU A 53 16.94 -2.42 7.80
N ALA A 54 17.03 -1.64 6.73
CA ALA A 54 18.15 -1.69 5.79
C ALA A 54 19.52 -1.54 6.49
N ARG A 55 19.62 -0.60 7.44
CA ARG A 55 20.85 -0.43 8.24
C ARG A 55 21.16 -1.66 9.10
N ARG A 56 20.16 -2.33 9.66
CA ARG A 56 20.36 -3.58 10.41
C ARG A 56 20.82 -4.72 9.50
N LEU A 57 20.25 -4.82 8.31
CA LEU A 57 20.57 -5.86 7.34
C LEU A 57 21.98 -5.72 6.76
N ALA A 58 22.55 -4.52 6.74
CA ALA A 58 23.90 -4.27 6.29
C ALA A 58 24.94 -5.12 7.06
N ALA A 59 24.73 -5.35 8.37
CA ALA A 59 25.57 -6.23 9.19
C ALA A 59 25.56 -7.70 8.73
N PHE A 60 24.62 -8.08 7.86
CA PHE A 60 24.48 -9.44 7.31
C PHE A 60 24.83 -9.53 5.82
N SER A 61 25.62 -8.56 5.31
CA SER A 61 25.97 -8.45 3.91
C SER A 61 24.74 -8.36 2.98
N VAL A 62 23.72 -7.64 3.42
CA VAL A 62 22.55 -7.30 2.61
C VAL A 62 22.59 -5.80 2.31
N GLU A 63 22.60 -5.46 1.03
CA GLU A 63 22.52 -4.10 0.52
C GLU A 63 21.09 -3.80 0.08
N VAL A 64 20.49 -2.74 0.58
CA VAL A 64 19.14 -2.32 0.20
C VAL A 64 19.20 -1.02 -0.61
N ILE A 65 18.66 -1.03 -1.81
CA ILE A 65 18.73 0.06 -2.77
C ILE A 65 17.33 0.61 -2.99
N PHE A 66 17.12 1.87 -2.60
CA PHE A 66 15.82 2.53 -2.68
C PHE A 66 15.66 3.30 -4.01
N ARG A 67 14.47 3.21 -4.59
CA ARG A 67 13.94 4.08 -5.64
C ARG A 67 12.61 4.65 -5.16
N LEU A 68 12.55 5.96 -5.11
CA LEU A 68 11.42 6.69 -4.53
C LEU A 68 10.81 7.58 -5.62
N SER A 69 9.48 7.57 -5.72
CA SER A 69 8.77 8.44 -6.65
C SER A 69 7.53 9.06 -6.02
N THR A 70 7.17 10.25 -6.49
CA THR A 70 5.88 10.88 -6.27
C THR A 70 4.95 10.69 -7.46
N SER A 71 5.48 10.18 -8.57
CA SER A 71 4.77 9.94 -9.82
C SER A 71 3.90 8.67 -9.74
N LEU A 72 2.81 8.68 -10.48
CA LEU A 72 1.93 7.53 -10.74
C LEU A 72 2.04 7.10 -12.21
N ASP A 73 3.17 7.35 -12.87
CA ASP A 73 3.43 6.91 -14.23
C ASP A 73 3.97 5.47 -14.25
N PRO A 74 3.24 4.51 -14.86
CA PRO A 74 3.71 3.14 -14.98
C PRO A 74 5.01 2.98 -15.76
N VAL A 75 5.27 3.85 -16.73
CA VAL A 75 6.51 3.81 -17.53
C VAL A 75 7.71 4.19 -16.67
N GLU A 76 7.57 5.22 -15.85
CA GLU A 76 8.60 5.58 -14.87
C GLU A 76 8.86 4.44 -13.89
N GLN A 77 7.81 3.79 -13.39
CA GLN A 77 7.97 2.67 -12.46
C GLN A 77 8.71 1.49 -13.11
N VAL A 78 8.39 1.13 -14.36
CA VAL A 78 9.11 0.10 -15.10
C VAL A 78 10.57 0.48 -15.30
N SER A 79 10.87 1.73 -15.64
CA SER A 79 12.24 2.23 -15.76
C SER A 79 13.04 2.12 -14.44
N MET A 80 12.39 2.39 -13.30
CA MET A 80 13.00 2.16 -11.97
C MET A 80 13.33 0.69 -11.72
N ILE A 81 12.43 -0.21 -12.11
CA ILE A 81 12.66 -1.66 -12.00
C ILE A 81 13.88 -2.06 -12.85
N GLU A 82 13.90 -1.64 -14.12
CA GLU A 82 15.02 -1.95 -15.02
C GLU A 82 16.35 -1.41 -14.52
N ASN A 83 16.37 -0.20 -14.02
CA ASN A 83 17.56 0.39 -13.42
C ASN A 83 18.09 -0.44 -12.24
N LEU A 84 17.23 -0.91 -11.35
CA LEU A 84 17.64 -1.77 -10.22
C LEU A 84 18.21 -3.11 -10.70
N VAL A 85 17.64 -3.69 -11.74
CA VAL A 85 18.08 -4.96 -12.29
C VAL A 85 19.41 -4.83 -13.04
N GLU A 86 19.51 -3.89 -13.99
CA GLU A 86 20.63 -3.80 -14.91
C GLU A 86 21.86 -3.10 -14.29
N GLN A 87 21.63 -2.09 -13.43
CA GLN A 87 22.74 -1.33 -12.83
C GLN A 87 23.15 -1.85 -11.45
N HIS A 88 22.22 -2.42 -10.71
CA HIS A 88 22.49 -2.83 -9.34
C HIS A 88 22.44 -4.35 -9.13
N HIS A 89 22.03 -5.12 -10.14
CA HIS A 89 22.01 -6.59 -10.10
C HIS A 89 21.32 -7.13 -8.85
N ILE A 90 20.10 -6.65 -8.59
CA ILE A 90 19.31 -7.07 -7.42
C ILE A 90 18.89 -8.54 -7.53
N SER A 91 18.81 -9.23 -6.39
CA SER A 91 18.30 -10.60 -6.28
C SER A 91 16.85 -10.67 -5.82
N ALA A 92 16.35 -9.59 -5.22
CA ALA A 92 14.97 -9.47 -4.78
C ALA A 92 14.48 -8.03 -4.92
N LEU A 93 13.18 -7.89 -5.09
CA LEU A 93 12.49 -6.60 -5.22
C LEU A 93 11.30 -6.55 -4.23
N ALA A 94 11.27 -5.52 -3.41
CA ALA A 94 10.07 -5.11 -2.68
C ALA A 94 9.49 -3.87 -3.35
N ILE A 95 8.19 -3.88 -3.69
CA ILE A 95 7.59 -2.83 -4.50
C ILE A 95 6.20 -2.46 -4.03
N THR A 96 5.88 -1.15 -4.00
CA THR A 96 4.50 -0.65 -4.02
C THR A 96 4.07 -0.50 -5.48
N PRO A 97 3.44 -1.52 -6.08
CA PRO A 97 3.19 -1.51 -7.52
C PRO A 97 2.02 -0.59 -7.90
N LEU A 98 2.10 -0.03 -9.09
CA LEU A 98 0.94 0.50 -9.78
C LEU A 98 0.12 -0.65 -10.37
N ASP A 99 -1.18 -0.68 -10.09
CA ASP A 99 -2.10 -1.74 -10.55
C ASP A 99 -2.44 -1.54 -12.03
N CYS A 100 -1.54 -2.01 -12.90
CA CYS A 100 -1.73 -2.02 -14.34
C CYS A 100 -0.96 -3.16 -15.01
N LEU A 101 -1.43 -3.54 -16.20
CA LEU A 101 -0.86 -4.64 -16.97
C LEU A 101 0.63 -4.46 -17.29
N LEU A 102 1.08 -3.22 -17.52
CA LEU A 102 2.48 -2.94 -17.84
C LEU A 102 3.41 -3.34 -16.70
N VAL A 103 3.08 -2.93 -15.46
CA VAL A 103 3.88 -3.24 -14.27
C VAL A 103 3.76 -4.73 -13.93
N GLU A 104 2.57 -5.31 -14.03
CA GLU A 104 2.32 -6.73 -13.80
C GLU A 104 3.17 -7.60 -14.74
N THR A 105 3.15 -7.28 -16.05
CA THR A 105 3.94 -7.99 -17.06
C THR A 105 5.43 -7.91 -16.75
N LYS A 106 5.93 -6.71 -16.38
CA LYS A 106 7.33 -6.54 -16.02
C LYS A 106 7.73 -7.35 -14.79
N ILE A 107 6.88 -7.38 -13.76
CA ILE A 107 7.13 -8.19 -12.55
C ILE A 107 7.18 -9.68 -12.90
N ASN A 108 6.25 -10.17 -13.71
CA ASN A 108 6.23 -11.57 -14.14
C ASN A 108 7.48 -11.93 -14.97
N GLU A 109 7.90 -11.03 -15.86
CA GLU A 109 9.15 -11.19 -16.64
C GLU A 109 10.39 -11.31 -15.73
N LEU A 110 10.51 -10.47 -14.71
CA LEU A 110 11.60 -10.52 -13.75
C LEU A 110 11.67 -11.87 -13.02
N ILE A 111 10.53 -12.38 -12.61
CA ILE A 111 10.44 -13.66 -11.89
C ILE A 111 10.82 -14.81 -12.82
N ASP A 112 10.22 -14.86 -14.01
CA ASP A 112 10.37 -15.99 -14.93
C ASP A 112 11.74 -16.04 -15.62
N GLN A 113 12.26 -14.89 -16.03
CA GLN A 113 13.47 -14.83 -16.85
C GLN A 113 14.73 -14.56 -16.04
N ARG A 114 14.62 -13.85 -14.91
CA ARG A 114 15.76 -13.43 -14.11
C ARG A 114 15.82 -14.12 -12.75
N GLY A 115 14.78 -14.85 -12.34
CA GLY A 115 14.69 -15.52 -11.04
C GLY A 115 14.68 -14.55 -9.85
N ILE A 116 14.27 -13.29 -10.06
CA ILE A 116 14.23 -12.27 -9.02
C ILE A 116 12.99 -12.51 -8.15
N LEU A 117 13.17 -12.60 -6.84
CA LEU A 117 12.06 -12.73 -5.90
C LEU A 117 11.36 -11.38 -5.75
N VAL A 118 10.04 -11.36 -5.95
CA VAL A 118 9.26 -10.12 -5.82
C VAL A 118 8.25 -10.22 -4.69
N VAL A 119 8.24 -9.19 -3.84
CA VAL A 119 7.24 -8.98 -2.79
C VAL A 119 6.55 -7.65 -3.06
N THR A 120 5.22 -7.66 -3.08
CA THR A 120 4.43 -6.44 -3.12
C THR A 120 4.06 -5.97 -1.72
N PHE A 121 3.97 -4.68 -1.50
CA PHE A 121 3.52 -4.15 -0.20
C PHE A 121 2.70 -2.87 -0.36
N ASN A 122 1.81 -2.60 0.61
CA ASN A 122 0.83 -1.51 0.64
C ASN A 122 -0.24 -1.60 -0.47
N THR A 123 0.14 -1.74 -1.72
CA THR A 123 -0.71 -2.09 -2.87
C THR A 123 -0.30 -3.44 -3.43
N ASP A 124 -1.24 -4.15 -4.03
CA ASP A 124 -1.03 -5.49 -4.53
C ASP A 124 -1.30 -5.62 -6.04
N LEU A 125 -0.70 -6.66 -6.62
CA LEU A 125 -0.97 -7.16 -7.96
C LEU A 125 -1.34 -8.65 -7.87
N PRO A 126 -2.61 -8.98 -7.59
CA PRO A 126 -3.03 -10.35 -7.27
C PRO A 126 -2.73 -11.36 -8.39
N ASN A 127 -2.76 -10.91 -9.66
CA ASN A 127 -2.53 -11.76 -10.82
C ASN A 127 -1.03 -11.93 -11.14
N SER A 128 -0.14 -11.22 -10.45
CA SER A 128 1.31 -11.39 -10.63
C SER A 128 1.82 -12.63 -9.91
N ARG A 129 2.98 -13.13 -10.35
CA ARG A 129 3.67 -14.30 -9.76
C ARG A 129 4.52 -13.93 -8.55
N ARG A 130 4.21 -12.82 -7.90
CA ARG A 130 4.91 -12.39 -6.69
C ARG A 130 4.95 -13.48 -5.61
N LEU A 131 5.99 -13.46 -4.78
CA LEU A 131 6.15 -14.39 -3.67
C LEU A 131 5.03 -14.23 -2.62
N CYS A 132 4.77 -12.97 -2.22
CA CYS A 132 3.69 -12.62 -1.30
C CYS A 132 3.35 -11.13 -1.37
N TYR A 133 2.24 -10.78 -0.77
CA TYR A 133 1.82 -9.42 -0.48
C TYR A 133 1.92 -9.14 1.02
N VAL A 134 2.43 -7.96 1.36
CA VAL A 134 2.50 -7.47 2.74
C VAL A 134 1.70 -6.18 2.83
N GLY A 135 0.53 -6.24 3.42
CA GLY A 135 -0.35 -5.09 3.53
C GLY A 135 -1.66 -5.42 4.21
N GLN A 136 -2.60 -4.49 4.12
CA GLN A 136 -3.94 -4.63 4.65
C GLN A 136 -4.81 -5.42 3.66
N GLU A 137 -5.71 -6.25 4.17
CA GLU A 137 -6.80 -6.80 3.37
C GLU A 137 -7.86 -5.71 3.20
N ASN A 138 -7.85 -5.08 1.99
CA ASN A 138 -8.57 -3.84 1.75
C ASN A 138 -10.09 -4.02 1.68
N LEU A 139 -10.56 -5.14 1.16
CA LEU A 139 -12.00 -5.42 1.07
C LEU A 139 -12.60 -5.53 2.48
N SER A 140 -12.01 -6.34 3.36
CA SER A 140 -12.44 -6.47 4.76
C SER A 140 -12.28 -5.18 5.54
N SER A 141 -11.24 -4.40 5.24
CA SER A 141 -11.08 -3.06 5.83
C SER A 141 -12.27 -2.15 5.51
N GLY A 142 -12.74 -2.15 4.26
CA GLY A 142 -13.93 -1.40 3.86
C GLY A 142 -15.18 -1.88 4.62
N ARG A 143 -15.41 -3.19 4.69
CA ARG A 143 -16.52 -3.80 5.43
C ARG A 143 -16.49 -3.41 6.91
N THR A 144 -15.32 -3.50 7.54
CA THR A 144 -15.15 -3.12 8.95
C THR A 144 -15.56 -1.66 9.20
N VAL A 145 -15.19 -0.73 8.30
CA VAL A 145 -15.61 0.68 8.45
C VAL A 145 -17.11 0.83 8.30
N ALA A 146 -17.75 0.12 7.38
CA ALA A 146 -19.20 0.15 7.24
C ALA A 146 -19.90 -0.35 8.52
N GLU A 147 -19.44 -1.45 9.11
CA GLU A 147 -19.95 -1.96 10.38
C GLU A 147 -19.75 -0.96 11.52
N LEU A 148 -18.58 -0.35 11.64
CA LEU A 148 -18.33 0.66 12.66
C LEU A 148 -19.27 1.86 12.51
N LEU A 149 -19.50 2.34 11.28
CA LEU A 149 -20.45 3.43 11.04
C LEU A 149 -21.88 3.04 11.40
N ARG A 150 -22.31 1.81 11.09
CA ARG A 150 -23.65 1.31 11.52
C ARG A 150 -23.77 1.26 13.04
N LEU A 151 -22.72 0.86 13.75
CA LEU A 151 -22.75 0.79 15.23
C LEU A 151 -22.84 2.17 15.88
N VAL A 152 -22.20 3.19 15.30
CA VAL A 152 -22.21 4.55 15.87
C VAL A 152 -23.36 5.41 15.35
N THR A 153 -23.90 5.10 14.17
CA THR A 153 -25.06 5.77 13.58
C THR A 153 -26.33 5.01 13.98
N ARG A 154 -26.97 5.44 15.04
CA ARG A 154 -28.10 4.73 15.66
C ARG A 154 -29.40 4.81 14.89
N GLU A 155 -29.53 5.74 13.96
CA GLU A 155 -30.72 6.04 13.18
C GLU A 155 -30.45 6.09 11.69
N SER A 156 -31.47 6.24 10.87
CA SER A 156 -31.30 6.48 9.44
C SER A 156 -30.53 7.78 9.18
N GLY A 157 -29.67 7.78 8.19
CA GLY A 157 -28.89 8.95 7.84
C GLY A 157 -28.06 8.76 6.57
N THR A 158 -27.35 9.80 6.19
CA THR A 158 -26.47 9.78 5.02
C THR A 158 -25.01 9.63 5.47
N VAL A 159 -24.33 8.68 4.87
CA VAL A 159 -22.88 8.51 5.02
C VAL A 159 -22.21 8.90 3.71
N ALA A 160 -21.18 9.71 3.77
CA ALA A 160 -20.41 10.06 2.59
C ALA A 160 -19.08 9.27 2.54
N THR A 161 -18.69 8.85 1.32
CA THR A 161 -17.32 8.47 1.03
C THR A 161 -16.61 9.59 0.30
N ILE A 162 -15.38 9.88 0.73
CA ILE A 162 -14.50 10.83 0.04
C ILE A 162 -13.34 10.03 -0.53
N ILE A 163 -13.24 9.98 -1.84
CA ILE A 163 -12.24 9.20 -2.56
C ILE A 163 -11.60 10.04 -3.66
N THR A 164 -10.31 9.83 -3.85
CA THR A 164 -9.60 10.33 -5.04
C THR A 164 -9.53 9.20 -6.07
N PRO A 165 -9.93 9.43 -7.33
CA PRO A 165 -9.83 8.42 -8.36
C PRO A 165 -8.36 8.18 -8.70
N CYS A 166 -7.75 7.23 -8.04
CA CYS A 166 -6.46 6.72 -8.47
C CYS A 166 -6.66 5.40 -9.20
N MET A 167 -6.60 5.48 -10.52
CA MET A 167 -6.82 4.35 -11.42
C MET A 167 -5.85 3.20 -11.12
N TYR A 168 -4.68 3.49 -10.57
CA TYR A 168 -3.61 2.53 -10.29
C TYR A 168 -3.51 2.06 -8.83
N HIS A 169 -4.42 2.49 -7.95
CA HIS A 169 -4.47 2.02 -6.56
C HIS A 169 -5.66 1.09 -6.33
N SER A 170 -5.44 -0.20 -6.48
CA SER A 170 -6.44 -1.24 -6.17
C SER A 170 -6.98 -1.11 -4.75
N ALA A 171 -6.14 -0.73 -3.80
CA ALA A 171 -6.51 -0.58 -2.40
C ALA A 171 -7.71 0.36 -2.17
N TYR A 172 -7.81 1.47 -2.91
CA TYR A 172 -8.94 2.40 -2.77
C TYR A 172 -10.24 1.80 -3.32
N ARG A 173 -10.16 1.14 -4.49
CA ARG A 173 -11.31 0.46 -5.11
C ARG A 173 -11.82 -0.68 -4.24
N GLU A 174 -10.93 -1.48 -3.69
CA GLU A 174 -11.28 -2.60 -2.82
C GLU A 174 -11.92 -2.13 -1.50
N ARG A 175 -11.37 -1.09 -0.87
CA ARG A 175 -11.97 -0.49 0.33
C ARG A 175 -13.36 0.06 0.05
N LEU A 176 -13.53 0.82 -1.04
CA LEU A 176 -14.83 1.34 -1.42
C LEU A 176 -15.81 0.21 -1.74
N LYS A 177 -15.35 -0.82 -2.44
CA LYS A 177 -16.18 -2.00 -2.75
C LYS A 177 -16.66 -2.70 -1.48
N GLY A 178 -15.73 -3.05 -0.58
CA GLY A 178 -16.09 -3.71 0.68
C GLY A 178 -17.01 -2.86 1.55
N PHE A 179 -16.78 -1.55 1.57
CA PHE A 179 -17.63 -0.60 2.27
C PHE A 179 -19.06 -0.59 1.71
N LYS A 180 -19.23 -0.53 0.39
CA LYS A 180 -20.52 -0.57 -0.28
C LYS A 180 -21.26 -1.88 -0.07
N GLU A 181 -20.56 -3.01 -0.24
CA GLU A 181 -21.15 -4.34 -0.05
C GLU A 181 -21.75 -4.50 1.34
N GLU A 182 -21.09 -3.94 2.36
CA GLU A 182 -21.52 -4.04 3.75
C GLU A 182 -22.54 -2.96 4.13
N LEU A 183 -22.39 -1.72 3.66
CA LEU A 183 -23.27 -0.62 4.00
C LEU A 183 -24.63 -0.74 3.33
N LEU A 184 -24.66 -1.10 2.04
CA LEU A 184 -25.85 -1.08 1.19
C LEU A 184 -26.60 -2.43 1.18
N THR A 185 -26.79 -3.01 2.35
CA THR A 185 -27.64 -4.20 2.50
C THR A 185 -29.13 -3.79 2.45
N PRO A 186 -30.06 -4.70 2.06
CA PRO A 186 -31.49 -4.37 1.95
C PRO A 186 -32.09 -3.75 3.23
N ASP A 187 -31.60 -4.13 4.38
CA ASP A 187 -32.06 -3.68 5.69
C ASP A 187 -31.26 -2.48 6.25
N SER A 188 -30.34 -1.92 5.47
CA SER A 188 -29.53 -0.79 5.93
C SER A 188 -30.37 0.49 6.02
N PRO A 189 -30.38 1.16 7.18
CA PRO A 189 -31.05 2.45 7.32
C PRO A 189 -30.22 3.60 6.75
N LEU A 190 -28.97 3.32 6.31
CA LEU A 190 -28.02 4.33 5.86
C LEU A 190 -28.02 4.49 4.35
N GLN A 191 -27.94 5.72 3.90
CA GLN A 191 -27.75 6.08 2.49
C GLN A 191 -26.28 6.42 2.23
N LEU A 192 -25.81 6.15 1.03
CA LEU A 192 -24.44 6.46 0.60
C LEU A 192 -24.42 7.62 -0.37
N GLN A 193 -23.61 8.63 -0.03
CA GLN A 193 -23.21 9.71 -0.94
C GLN A 193 -21.74 9.56 -1.31
N GLU A 194 -21.44 9.45 -2.60
CA GLU A 194 -20.07 9.33 -3.08
C GLU A 194 -19.53 10.68 -3.52
N VAL A 195 -18.40 11.08 -2.94
CA VAL A 195 -17.67 12.30 -3.30
C VAL A 195 -16.33 11.90 -3.91
N THR A 196 -16.16 12.21 -5.18
CA THR A 196 -14.91 11.98 -5.92
C THR A 196 -14.16 13.29 -6.06
N LEU A 197 -12.91 13.31 -5.63
CA LEU A 197 -12.06 14.50 -5.64
C LEU A 197 -11.02 14.43 -6.76
N PRO A 198 -10.56 15.57 -7.30
CA PRO A 198 -9.56 15.60 -8.37
C PRO A 198 -8.17 15.13 -7.91
N ASN A 199 -7.83 15.31 -6.63
CA ASN A 199 -6.54 14.94 -6.04
C ASN A 199 -6.63 14.79 -4.52
N ASP A 200 -5.52 14.36 -3.90
CA ASP A 200 -5.38 14.10 -2.46
C ASP A 200 -4.92 15.32 -1.65
N ASP A 201 -4.90 16.54 -2.24
CA ASP A 201 -4.50 17.74 -1.54
C ASP A 201 -5.45 18.06 -0.40
N SER A 202 -4.92 18.26 0.81
CA SER A 202 -5.73 18.47 2.00
C SER A 202 -6.58 19.72 1.93
N ASN A 203 -6.20 20.77 1.20
CA ASN A 203 -7.03 21.97 1.03
C ASN A 203 -8.20 21.68 0.09
N VAL A 204 -7.97 20.93 -0.98
CA VAL A 204 -9.04 20.48 -1.89
C VAL A 204 -10.05 19.63 -1.13
N VAL A 205 -9.55 18.67 -0.33
CA VAL A 205 -10.39 17.82 0.52
C VAL A 205 -11.18 18.66 1.53
N TYR A 206 -10.55 19.66 2.16
CA TYR A 206 -11.17 20.57 3.09
C TYR A 206 -12.33 21.34 2.45
N GLU A 207 -12.10 22.00 1.33
CA GLU A 207 -13.13 22.80 0.63
C GLU A 207 -14.33 21.95 0.20
N HIS A 208 -14.06 20.76 -0.36
CA HIS A 208 -15.12 19.84 -0.75
C HIS A 208 -15.89 19.29 0.45
N THR A 209 -15.21 19.04 1.57
CA THR A 209 -15.88 18.59 2.80
C THR A 209 -16.77 19.68 3.39
N LEU A 210 -16.32 20.94 3.41
CA LEU A 210 -17.17 22.06 3.85
C LEU A 210 -18.42 22.17 3.00
N ARG A 211 -18.30 22.06 1.68
CA ARG A 211 -19.46 22.08 0.77
C ARG A 211 -20.40 20.93 1.04
N LEU A 212 -19.86 19.71 1.18
CA LEU A 212 -20.65 18.53 1.52
C LEU A 212 -21.45 18.72 2.81
N LEU A 213 -20.82 19.27 3.86
CA LEU A 213 -21.46 19.53 5.14
C LEU A 213 -22.58 20.59 5.05
N GLN A 214 -22.50 21.53 4.12
CA GLN A 214 -23.53 22.53 3.85
C GLN A 214 -24.67 21.96 3.02
N GLU A 215 -24.37 21.17 2.00
CA GLU A 215 -25.36 20.60 1.07
C GLU A 215 -26.12 19.40 1.66
N THR A 216 -25.52 18.72 2.66
CA THR A 216 -26.09 17.52 3.29
C THR A 216 -26.15 17.71 4.82
N PRO A 217 -27.10 18.46 5.34
CA PRO A 217 -27.23 18.69 6.79
C PRO A 217 -27.45 17.40 7.60
N GLU A 218 -28.12 16.40 7.00
CA GLU A 218 -28.39 15.07 7.56
C GLU A 218 -27.20 14.11 7.50
N LEU A 219 -26.02 14.58 7.10
CA LEU A 219 -24.82 13.75 7.05
C LEU A 219 -24.43 13.27 8.45
N THR A 220 -24.38 11.96 8.64
CA THR A 220 -24.11 11.31 9.93
C THR A 220 -22.72 10.70 10.02
N GLY A 221 -22.04 10.50 8.89
CA GLY A 221 -20.71 9.92 8.87
C GLY A 221 -19.94 10.22 7.58
N ILE A 222 -18.61 10.20 7.67
CA ILE A 222 -17.71 10.34 6.53
C ILE A 222 -16.65 9.25 6.59
N TYR A 223 -16.52 8.52 5.49
CA TYR A 223 -15.39 7.60 5.26
C TYR A 223 -14.40 8.21 4.26
N ALA A 224 -13.30 8.74 4.76
CA ALA A 224 -12.23 9.27 3.93
C ALA A 224 -11.31 8.12 3.45
N ILE A 225 -11.39 7.80 2.16
CA ILE A 225 -10.54 6.78 1.50
C ILE A 225 -9.33 7.45 0.80
N THR A 226 -8.99 8.64 1.23
CA THR A 226 -7.92 9.46 0.65
C THR A 226 -6.86 9.81 1.70
N PRO A 227 -5.59 9.99 1.32
CA PRO A 227 -4.56 10.53 2.20
C PRO A 227 -4.86 11.93 2.75
N GLY A 228 -5.74 12.69 2.08
CA GLY A 228 -6.13 14.04 2.48
C GLY A 228 -7.09 14.14 3.68
N TYR A 229 -7.24 13.09 4.48
CA TYR A 229 -8.16 13.04 5.64
C TYR A 229 -7.99 14.20 6.63
N ALA A 230 -6.81 14.81 6.69
CA ALA A 230 -6.58 16.00 7.51
C ALA A 230 -7.51 17.17 7.11
N GLY A 231 -7.79 17.31 5.81
CA GLY A 231 -8.78 18.28 5.31
C GLY A 231 -10.20 18.00 5.81
N VAL A 232 -10.59 16.72 5.87
CA VAL A 232 -11.89 16.33 6.45
C VAL A 232 -11.97 16.74 7.92
N CYS A 233 -10.93 16.42 8.71
CA CYS A 233 -10.88 16.76 10.12
C CYS A 233 -10.98 18.29 10.35
N SER A 234 -10.21 19.08 9.58
CA SER A 234 -10.26 20.54 9.67
C SER A 234 -11.63 21.10 9.33
N ALA A 235 -12.26 20.59 8.27
CA ALA A 235 -13.60 21.02 7.87
C ALA A 235 -14.68 20.70 8.94
N LEU A 236 -14.60 19.54 9.58
CA LEU A 236 -15.49 19.17 10.68
C LEU A 236 -15.31 20.09 11.90
N ILE A 237 -14.07 20.44 12.25
CA ILE A 237 -13.75 21.34 13.35
C ILE A 237 -14.32 22.74 13.06
N ASP A 238 -13.99 23.30 11.89
CA ASP A 238 -14.35 24.68 11.53
C ASP A 238 -15.87 24.86 11.33
N SER A 239 -16.56 23.82 10.88
CA SER A 239 -18.03 23.80 10.77
C SER A 239 -18.75 23.57 12.12
N GLY A 240 -18.00 23.28 13.21
CA GLY A 240 -18.57 22.93 14.50
C GLY A 240 -19.27 21.57 14.56
N ARG A 241 -19.04 20.70 13.57
CA ARG A 241 -19.63 19.35 13.47
C ARG A 241 -18.73 18.23 13.98
N ALA A 242 -17.52 18.55 14.45
CA ALA A 242 -16.67 17.59 15.17
C ALA A 242 -17.27 17.31 16.55
N ARG A 243 -17.80 16.10 16.76
CA ARG A 243 -18.37 15.64 18.05
C ARG A 243 -17.75 14.31 18.44
#